data_854ccfdf1f829b961fbaa4bd51848bbd
#
_entry.id   854ccfdf1f829b961fbaa4bd51848bbd
#
_cell.length_a   1.000
_cell.length_b   1.000
_cell.length_c   1.000
_cell.angle_alpha   90.00
_cell.angle_beta   90.00
_cell.angle_gamma   90.00
#
_symmetry.space_group_name_H-M   'P 1'
#
loop_
_entity.id
_entity.type
_entity.pdbx_description
1 polymer ?
#
loop_
_entity_poly.entity_id
_entity_poly.type
_entity_poly.pdbx_seq_one_letter_code
_entity_poly.pdbx_strand_id
1 'polypeptide(L)'
;MKTNKKLLLTLVLLIIANITPNKVSAQDLSGNISISGAFALYPITVKWAEEFKKAHPKVKIDIQAGGAGKGITDVLSKVTDIGLVSRELNAAEYKKGAFAIAVTKDAVIPTISATSPYKAVLYKTGVKKEAFNNIFITGKYKTWNTLGFKTAAPIHVYTRSDAAGAAETWASYFGKKQEDLQGVAVFGDPGLAQAVQRDPSGLGFNNIVYIYDTKTNKPTNGIVAVPIDLNNNGKLDPDENFYNDIDQLIAAIVSGKYPSPPARDLYFVTTGKPNNAVVKAFIKYILTDGQKFVTEAGYIKLSKEKLTKELGKVK
;
A
#
# COMPACT_ATOMS: atom_id res chain seq x y z
N MET A 1 -4.28 -43.73 -67.85
CA MET A 1 -4.36 -43.49 -66.38
C MET A 1 -3.48 -42.30 -65.96
N LYS A 2 -3.82 -41.08 -66.33
CA LYS A 2 -3.03 -39.87 -65.96
C LYS A 2 -3.88 -38.66 -65.53
N THR A 3 -5.14 -38.87 -65.09
CA THR A 3 -6.08 -37.77 -64.85
C THR A 3 -6.47 -37.52 -63.39
N ASN A 4 -6.04 -38.29 -62.40
CA ASN A 4 -6.55 -38.18 -61.05
C ASN A 4 -5.63 -37.44 -60.03
N LYS A 5 -4.39 -37.08 -60.39
CA LYS A 5 -3.47 -36.39 -59.48
C LYS A 5 -3.72 -34.87 -59.38
N LYS A 6 -4.16 -34.23 -60.47
CA LYS A 6 -4.45 -32.77 -60.50
C LYS A 6 -5.73 -32.41 -59.76
N LEU A 7 -6.72 -33.27 -59.76
CA LEU A 7 -8.00 -33.03 -59.07
C LEU A 7 -7.88 -33.16 -57.55
N LEU A 8 -7.00 -34.06 -57.08
CA LEU A 8 -6.72 -34.24 -55.63
C LEU A 8 -5.91 -33.06 -55.02
N LEU A 9 -4.99 -32.47 -55.83
CA LEU A 9 -4.20 -31.31 -55.35
C LEU A 9 -5.08 -30.05 -55.24
N THR A 10 -6.06 -29.87 -56.11
CA THR A 10 -6.96 -28.72 -56.08
C THR A 10 -7.98 -28.82 -54.92
N LEU A 11 -8.39 -30.01 -54.53
CA LEU A 11 -9.30 -30.24 -53.40
C LEU A 11 -8.57 -30.01 -52.03
N VAL A 12 -7.30 -30.33 -51.90
CA VAL A 12 -6.49 -30.10 -50.68
C VAL A 12 -6.17 -28.61 -50.50
N LEU A 13 -5.96 -27.86 -51.60
CA LEU A 13 -5.76 -26.40 -51.52
C LEU A 13 -7.03 -25.61 -51.11
N LEU A 14 -8.22 -26.13 -51.46
CA LEU A 14 -9.48 -25.49 -51.04
C LEU A 14 -9.84 -25.73 -49.56
N ILE A 15 -9.31 -26.77 -48.91
CA ILE A 15 -9.59 -27.05 -47.49
C ILE A 15 -8.70 -26.22 -46.58
N ILE A 16 -7.51 -25.80 -47.02
CA ILE A 16 -6.56 -25.00 -46.23
C ILE A 16 -6.98 -23.48 -46.17
N ALA A 17 -7.83 -23.03 -47.12
CA ALA A 17 -8.24 -21.62 -47.19
C ALA A 17 -9.30 -21.18 -46.18
N ASN A 18 -9.86 -22.07 -45.35
CA ASN A 18 -10.92 -21.78 -44.40
C ASN A 18 -10.51 -21.90 -42.91
N ILE A 19 -9.21 -22.02 -42.59
CA ILE A 19 -8.77 -21.81 -41.22
C ILE A 19 -8.52 -20.31 -41.04
N THR A 20 -9.61 -19.55 -41.03
CA THR A 20 -9.56 -18.19 -40.41
C THR A 20 -9.23 -18.42 -38.94
N PRO A 21 -8.12 -17.87 -38.42
CA PRO A 21 -7.95 -17.88 -36.97
C PRO A 21 -9.16 -17.14 -36.42
N ASN A 22 -10.01 -17.85 -35.70
CA ASN A 22 -10.99 -17.22 -34.83
C ASN A 22 -10.18 -16.29 -33.93
N LYS A 23 -10.06 -15.01 -34.30
CA LYS A 23 -9.74 -13.97 -33.34
C LYS A 23 -10.87 -14.09 -32.32
N VAL A 24 -10.57 -14.77 -31.20
CA VAL A 24 -11.38 -14.63 -30.00
C VAL A 24 -11.40 -13.13 -29.76
N SER A 25 -12.50 -12.50 -30.20
CA SER A 25 -12.74 -11.08 -29.94
C SER A 25 -12.70 -10.97 -28.43
N ALA A 26 -11.62 -10.42 -27.89
CA ALA A 26 -11.60 -10.01 -26.51
C ALA A 26 -12.84 -9.14 -26.35
N GLN A 27 -13.82 -9.66 -25.62
CA GLN A 27 -15.12 -9.00 -25.45
C GLN A 27 -14.80 -7.57 -25.01
N ASP A 28 -15.22 -6.59 -25.82
CA ASP A 28 -14.86 -5.18 -25.68
C ASP A 28 -15.38 -4.70 -24.32
N LEU A 29 -14.54 -4.82 -23.30
CA LEU A 29 -14.90 -4.53 -21.92
C LEU A 29 -15.21 -3.04 -21.80
N SER A 30 -16.40 -2.72 -21.33
CA SER A 30 -16.86 -1.34 -21.15
C SER A 30 -17.64 -1.19 -19.85
N GLY A 31 -17.62 -0.01 -19.27
CA GLY A 31 -18.35 0.30 -18.04
C GLY A 31 -17.57 1.24 -17.14
N ASN A 32 -18.13 1.50 -15.97
CA ASN A 32 -17.54 2.40 -14.98
C ASN A 32 -17.12 1.61 -13.75
N ILE A 33 -16.04 2.04 -13.10
CA ILE A 33 -15.60 1.58 -11.78
C ILE A 33 -15.42 2.81 -10.91
N SER A 34 -16.07 2.85 -9.77
CA SER A 34 -15.90 3.87 -8.74
C SER A 34 -15.09 3.30 -7.57
N ILE A 35 -14.07 4.03 -7.13
CA ILE A 35 -13.12 3.59 -6.12
C ILE A 35 -12.89 4.71 -5.11
N SER A 36 -12.91 4.41 -3.82
CA SER A 36 -12.56 5.40 -2.79
C SER A 36 -11.76 4.78 -1.65
N GLY A 37 -11.01 5.58 -0.91
CA GLY A 37 -10.48 5.16 0.39
C GLY A 37 -9.03 5.50 0.66
N ALA A 38 -8.25 4.51 1.11
CA ALA A 38 -6.94 4.68 1.71
C ALA A 38 -5.93 5.43 0.83
N PHE A 39 -5.36 6.50 1.36
CA PHE A 39 -4.25 7.23 0.73
C PHE A 39 -3.06 6.31 0.40
N ALA A 40 -2.79 5.33 1.25
CA ALA A 40 -1.71 4.36 1.05
C ALA A 40 -1.82 3.56 -0.26
N LEU A 41 -3.05 3.31 -0.76
CA LEU A 41 -3.30 2.59 -2.01
C LEU A 41 -3.51 3.50 -3.22
N TYR A 42 -3.77 4.79 -2.98
CA TYR A 42 -4.17 5.71 -4.04
C TYR A 42 -3.13 5.77 -5.19
N PRO A 43 -1.82 5.98 -4.95
CA PRO A 43 -0.85 6.12 -6.04
C PRO A 43 -0.77 4.89 -6.95
N ILE A 44 -0.69 3.69 -6.38
CA ILE A 44 -0.61 2.46 -7.19
C ILE A 44 -1.93 2.12 -7.86
N THR A 45 -3.08 2.47 -7.25
CA THR A 45 -4.39 2.27 -7.87
C THR A 45 -4.55 3.15 -9.12
N VAL A 46 -4.08 4.39 -9.08
CA VAL A 46 -4.02 5.28 -10.24
C VAL A 46 -3.16 4.65 -11.35
N LYS A 47 -1.95 4.18 -11.01
CA LYS A 47 -1.07 3.51 -11.96
C LYS A 47 -1.72 2.29 -12.60
N TRP A 48 -2.36 1.42 -11.81
CA TRP A 48 -3.08 0.25 -12.32
C TRP A 48 -4.25 0.64 -13.23
N ALA A 49 -5.00 1.68 -12.86
CA ALA A 49 -6.13 2.17 -13.67
C ALA A 49 -5.67 2.74 -15.01
N GLU A 50 -4.59 3.50 -15.03
CA GLU A 50 -4.01 4.04 -16.26
C GLU A 50 -3.58 2.92 -17.22
N GLU A 51 -2.85 1.93 -16.70
CA GLU A 51 -2.37 0.81 -17.51
C GLU A 51 -3.50 -0.11 -17.97
N PHE A 52 -4.51 -0.35 -17.13
CA PHE A 52 -5.69 -1.12 -17.49
C PHE A 52 -6.50 -0.46 -18.61
N LYS A 53 -6.68 0.85 -18.54
CA LYS A 53 -7.40 1.62 -19.57
C LYS A 53 -6.72 1.60 -20.94
N LYS A 54 -5.40 1.40 -21.02
CA LYS A 54 -4.71 1.24 -22.33
C LYS A 54 -5.21 0.01 -23.09
N ALA A 55 -5.49 -1.09 -22.37
CA ALA A 55 -6.05 -2.32 -22.95
C ALA A 55 -7.59 -2.27 -23.08
N HIS A 56 -8.25 -1.44 -22.26
CA HIS A 56 -9.71 -1.34 -22.16
C HIS A 56 -10.19 0.12 -22.24
N PRO A 57 -10.04 0.80 -23.38
CA PRO A 57 -10.27 2.26 -23.50
C PRO A 57 -11.73 2.69 -23.27
N LYS A 58 -12.69 1.75 -23.31
CA LYS A 58 -14.10 2.02 -23.01
C LYS A 58 -14.44 1.92 -21.53
N VAL A 59 -13.47 1.56 -20.67
CA VAL A 59 -13.64 1.53 -19.22
C VAL A 59 -13.28 2.88 -18.61
N LYS A 60 -14.17 3.41 -17.77
CA LYS A 60 -13.93 4.62 -16.97
C LYS A 60 -13.67 4.20 -15.52
N ILE A 61 -12.64 4.75 -14.91
CA ILE A 61 -12.29 4.47 -13.52
C ILE A 61 -12.13 5.80 -12.80
N ASP A 62 -12.96 6.03 -11.79
CA ASP A 62 -12.90 7.18 -10.90
C ASP A 62 -12.31 6.75 -9.55
N ILE A 63 -11.33 7.50 -9.04
CA ILE A 63 -10.58 7.14 -7.83
C ILE A 63 -10.50 8.34 -6.90
N GLN A 64 -10.96 8.18 -5.66
CA GLN A 64 -10.97 9.22 -4.64
C GLN A 64 -10.19 8.76 -3.39
N ALA A 65 -9.24 9.56 -2.94
CA ALA A 65 -8.60 9.35 -1.65
C ALA A 65 -9.44 9.98 -0.51
N GLY A 66 -9.33 9.41 0.71
CA GLY A 66 -10.08 9.92 1.86
C GLY A 66 -9.94 9.07 3.13
N GLY A 67 -8.93 8.19 3.16
CA GLY A 67 -8.66 7.30 4.29
C GLY A 67 -9.38 5.94 4.20
N ALA A 68 -8.85 4.95 4.93
CA ALA A 68 -9.38 3.57 4.91
C ALA A 68 -10.82 3.49 5.44
N GLY A 69 -11.16 4.32 6.42
CA GLY A 69 -12.51 4.41 6.97
C GLY A 69 -13.54 4.87 5.94
N LYS A 70 -13.19 5.88 5.10
CA LYS A 70 -14.03 6.29 3.98
C LYS A 70 -14.21 5.12 3.00
N GLY A 71 -13.12 4.44 2.60
CA GLY A 71 -13.19 3.32 1.65
C GLY A 71 -14.13 2.21 2.10
N ILE A 72 -14.04 1.79 3.38
CA ILE A 72 -14.92 0.75 3.90
C ILE A 72 -16.38 1.21 4.02
N THR A 73 -16.59 2.46 4.40
CA THR A 73 -17.95 3.03 4.51
C THR A 73 -18.60 3.14 3.14
N ASP A 74 -17.93 3.73 2.18
CA ASP A 74 -18.46 3.96 0.82
C ASP A 74 -18.80 2.63 0.14
N VAL A 75 -17.91 1.63 0.22
CA VAL A 75 -18.17 0.34 -0.43
C VAL A 75 -19.31 -0.44 0.24
N LEU A 76 -19.40 -0.46 1.57
CA LEU A 76 -20.49 -1.14 2.27
C LEU A 76 -21.83 -0.44 2.11
N SER A 77 -21.83 0.87 1.88
CA SER A 77 -23.01 1.67 1.53
C SER A 77 -23.32 1.66 0.02
N LYS A 78 -22.53 0.91 -0.78
CA LYS A 78 -22.65 0.82 -2.25
C LYS A 78 -22.54 2.17 -2.97
N VAL A 79 -21.82 3.13 -2.39
CA VAL A 79 -21.46 4.41 -3.00
C VAL A 79 -20.34 4.21 -4.01
N THR A 80 -19.42 3.27 -3.73
CA THR A 80 -18.36 2.87 -4.64
C THR A 80 -18.34 1.36 -4.86
N ASP A 81 -17.78 0.94 -6.00
CA ASP A 81 -17.63 -0.48 -6.35
C ASP A 81 -16.49 -1.13 -5.55
N ILE A 82 -15.43 -0.36 -5.26
CA ILE A 82 -14.23 -0.82 -4.57
C ILE A 82 -13.85 0.17 -3.47
N GLY A 83 -13.65 -0.34 -2.27
CA GLY A 83 -13.03 0.40 -1.14
C GLY A 83 -11.54 0.10 -1.05
N LEU A 84 -10.70 1.14 -0.97
CA LEU A 84 -9.28 1.00 -0.67
C LEU A 84 -9.09 0.96 0.86
N VAL A 85 -8.56 -0.16 1.37
CA VAL A 85 -8.38 -0.36 2.82
C VAL A 85 -6.94 -0.77 3.13
N SER A 86 -6.29 -0.02 4.00
CA SER A 86 -4.88 -0.21 4.37
C SER A 86 -4.71 -0.65 5.83
N ARG A 87 -5.57 -1.53 6.28
CA ARG A 87 -5.52 -2.23 7.58
C ARG A 87 -6.31 -3.52 7.47
N GLU A 88 -6.15 -4.39 8.44
CA GLU A 88 -7.03 -5.55 8.56
C GLU A 88 -8.48 -5.10 8.78
N LEU A 89 -9.41 -5.84 8.19
CA LEU A 89 -10.82 -5.63 8.40
C LEU A 89 -11.24 -6.23 9.74
N ASN A 90 -12.14 -5.54 10.46
CA ASN A 90 -12.69 -6.05 11.69
C ASN A 90 -13.89 -6.98 11.45
N ALA A 91 -14.28 -7.75 12.49
CA ALA A 91 -15.37 -8.71 12.41
C ALA A 91 -16.73 -8.08 12.04
N ALA A 92 -16.97 -6.83 12.45
CA ALA A 92 -18.22 -6.13 12.13
C ALA A 92 -18.30 -5.77 10.65
N GLU A 93 -17.17 -5.42 10.01
CA GLU A 93 -17.09 -5.12 8.58
C GLU A 93 -17.35 -6.38 7.75
N TYR A 94 -16.77 -7.52 8.13
CA TYR A 94 -17.09 -8.81 7.49
C TYR A 94 -18.57 -9.19 7.65
N LYS A 95 -19.16 -9.00 8.85
CA LYS A 95 -20.60 -9.25 9.08
C LYS A 95 -21.51 -8.37 8.21
N LYS A 96 -21.05 -7.15 7.85
CA LYS A 96 -21.77 -6.25 6.93
C LYS A 96 -21.56 -6.60 5.45
N GLY A 97 -20.82 -7.67 5.15
CA GLY A 97 -20.63 -8.16 3.79
C GLY A 97 -19.36 -7.65 3.11
N ALA A 98 -18.39 -7.07 3.85
CA ALA A 98 -17.10 -6.73 3.29
C ALA A 98 -16.38 -7.98 2.78
N PHE A 99 -15.88 -7.93 1.53
CA PHE A 99 -15.12 -8.98 0.90
C PHE A 99 -13.73 -8.45 0.54
N ALA A 100 -12.72 -8.83 1.33
CA ALA A 100 -11.37 -8.31 1.22
C ALA A 100 -10.51 -9.15 0.27
N ILE A 101 -9.80 -8.47 -0.61
CA ILE A 101 -8.86 -9.02 -1.59
C ILE A 101 -7.53 -8.31 -1.36
N ALA A 102 -6.52 -9.00 -0.84
CA ALA A 102 -5.19 -8.43 -0.69
C ALA A 102 -4.56 -8.24 -2.09
N VAL A 103 -4.05 -7.05 -2.37
CA VAL A 103 -3.51 -6.70 -3.69
C VAL A 103 -2.02 -6.38 -3.67
N THR A 104 -1.51 -5.91 -2.54
CA THR A 104 -0.10 -5.58 -2.31
C THR A 104 0.17 -5.47 -0.80
N LYS A 105 1.41 -5.15 -0.44
CA LYS A 105 1.84 -4.89 0.93
C LYS A 105 2.55 -3.55 1.03
N ASP A 106 2.50 -2.92 2.22
CA ASP A 106 3.14 -1.67 2.59
C ASP A 106 3.62 -1.74 4.04
N ALA A 107 4.26 -0.68 4.52
CA ALA A 107 4.55 -0.51 5.93
C ALA A 107 4.36 0.95 6.36
N VAL A 108 4.07 1.13 7.64
CA VAL A 108 4.06 2.44 8.30
C VAL A 108 5.38 2.62 9.02
N ILE A 109 6.06 3.72 8.75
CA ILE A 109 7.41 4.02 9.21
C ILE A 109 7.37 5.27 10.09
N PRO A 110 7.97 5.28 11.29
CA PRO A 110 8.10 6.51 12.06
C PRO A 110 9.02 7.49 11.34
N THR A 111 8.71 8.78 11.40
CA THR A 111 9.36 9.81 10.58
C THR A 111 9.65 11.09 11.34
N ILE A 112 10.75 11.75 10.95
CA ILE A 112 11.14 13.09 11.39
C ILE A 112 11.48 13.97 10.17
N SER A 113 11.59 15.27 10.40
CA SER A 113 12.16 16.17 9.39
C SER A 113 13.61 15.79 9.06
N ALA A 114 13.98 15.90 7.79
CA ALA A 114 15.37 15.71 7.36
C ALA A 114 16.33 16.74 7.97
N THR A 115 15.80 17.90 8.38
CA THR A 115 16.54 18.97 9.07
C THR A 115 16.52 18.86 10.60
N SER A 116 15.92 17.78 11.14
CA SER A 116 15.86 17.56 12.57
C SER A 116 17.26 17.48 13.20
N PRO A 117 17.55 18.26 14.26
CA PRO A 117 18.83 18.19 14.96
C PRO A 117 19.06 16.84 15.66
N TYR A 118 18.02 16.03 15.79
CA TYR A 118 18.07 14.73 16.48
C TYR A 118 18.45 13.58 15.55
N LYS A 119 18.38 13.78 14.23
CA LYS A 119 18.60 12.76 13.20
C LYS A 119 19.89 11.97 13.39
N ALA A 120 21.02 12.67 13.57
CA ALA A 120 22.34 12.01 13.63
C ALA A 120 22.47 11.04 14.81
N VAL A 121 21.83 11.34 15.94
CA VAL A 121 21.83 10.44 17.12
C VAL A 121 20.87 9.29 16.90
N LEU A 122 19.64 9.57 16.42
CA LEU A 122 18.64 8.54 16.13
C LEU A 122 19.15 7.48 15.15
N TYR A 123 19.98 7.88 14.17
CA TYR A 123 20.62 6.96 13.23
C TYR A 123 21.83 6.20 13.82
N LYS A 124 22.21 6.48 15.06
CA LYS A 124 23.21 5.70 15.81
C LYS A 124 22.59 4.78 16.85
N THR A 125 21.45 5.20 17.42
CA THR A 125 20.84 4.50 18.56
C THR A 125 19.59 3.71 18.19
N GLY A 126 18.90 4.09 17.10
CA GLY A 126 17.51 3.70 16.90
C GLY A 126 16.60 4.26 17.99
N VAL A 127 15.31 3.92 17.92
CA VAL A 127 14.31 4.22 18.96
C VAL A 127 13.59 2.93 19.32
N LYS A 128 13.58 2.58 20.61
CA LYS A 128 12.93 1.38 21.13
C LYS A 128 11.41 1.46 20.98
N LYS A 129 10.76 0.31 20.76
CA LYS A 129 9.30 0.21 20.70
C LYS A 129 8.62 0.83 21.93
N GLU A 130 9.17 0.61 23.13
CA GLU A 130 8.67 1.19 24.37
C GLU A 130 8.73 2.72 24.35
N ALA A 131 9.80 3.32 23.82
CA ALA A 131 9.92 4.76 23.72
C ALA A 131 8.86 5.34 22.77
N PHE A 132 8.62 4.71 21.61
CA PHE A 132 7.52 5.10 20.75
C PHE A 132 6.15 4.95 21.44
N ASN A 133 5.92 3.89 22.20
CA ASN A 133 4.69 3.74 22.98
C ASN A 133 4.54 4.88 24.00
N ASN A 134 5.63 5.28 24.67
CA ASN A 134 5.62 6.37 25.64
C ASN A 134 5.40 7.75 24.98
N ILE A 135 5.74 7.91 23.72
CA ILE A 135 5.49 9.13 22.92
C ILE A 135 4.06 9.13 22.37
N PHE A 136 3.70 8.10 21.58
CA PHE A 136 2.47 8.09 20.78
C PHE A 136 1.23 7.63 21.54
N ILE A 137 1.36 6.84 22.61
CA ILE A 137 0.21 6.23 23.31
C ILE A 137 0.05 6.84 24.70
N THR A 138 1.06 6.73 25.56
CA THR A 138 0.91 7.16 26.96
C THR A 138 1.15 8.66 27.18
N GLY A 139 1.80 9.33 26.23
CA GLY A 139 2.19 10.73 26.35
C GLY A 139 3.21 11.01 27.50
N LYS A 140 3.89 9.97 28.00
CA LYS A 140 4.90 10.11 29.05
C LYS A 140 6.14 10.85 28.57
N TYR A 141 6.57 10.59 27.32
CA TYR A 141 7.74 11.22 26.71
C TYR A 141 7.30 12.41 25.88
N LYS A 142 7.48 13.62 26.45
CA LYS A 142 7.05 14.89 25.85
C LYS A 142 8.20 15.73 25.29
N THR A 143 9.43 15.36 25.62
CA THR A 143 10.63 16.14 25.32
C THR A 143 11.76 15.23 24.87
N TRP A 144 12.63 15.73 24.01
CA TRP A 144 13.71 14.95 23.39
C TRP A 144 14.74 14.42 24.39
N ASN A 145 14.91 15.04 25.59
CA ASN A 145 15.80 14.49 26.61
C ASN A 145 15.36 13.13 27.16
N THR A 146 14.08 12.76 27.04
CA THR A 146 13.58 11.43 27.40
C THR A 146 14.14 10.32 26.49
N LEU A 147 14.68 10.69 25.32
CA LEU A 147 15.38 9.81 24.39
C LEU A 147 16.92 9.96 24.49
N GLY A 148 17.43 10.54 25.59
CA GLY A 148 18.86 10.69 25.83
C GLY A 148 19.52 11.94 25.23
N PHE A 149 18.74 12.85 24.66
CA PHE A 149 19.28 14.13 24.17
C PHE A 149 19.53 15.11 25.30
N LYS A 150 20.51 16.01 25.14
CA LYS A 150 20.84 17.04 26.15
C LYS A 150 19.81 18.17 26.25
N THR A 151 18.91 18.29 25.29
CA THR A 151 17.88 19.34 25.21
C THR A 151 16.55 18.85 25.74
N ALA A 152 15.84 19.69 26.49
CA ALA A 152 14.46 19.47 26.92
C ALA A 152 13.43 20.04 25.93
N ALA A 153 13.83 20.27 24.68
CA ALA A 153 12.91 20.70 23.63
C ALA A 153 11.72 19.74 23.49
N PRO A 154 10.51 20.24 23.23
CA PRO A 154 9.33 19.39 23.11
C PRO A 154 9.42 18.50 21.89
N ILE A 155 8.84 17.29 21.98
CA ILE A 155 8.52 16.43 20.83
C ILE A 155 7.15 16.85 20.33
N HIS A 156 7.05 17.36 19.11
CA HIS A 156 5.77 17.65 18.48
C HIS A 156 5.27 16.39 17.78
N VAL A 157 4.34 15.70 18.42
CA VAL A 157 3.80 14.44 17.90
C VAL A 157 2.67 14.73 16.91
N TYR A 158 2.75 14.12 15.72
CA TYR A 158 1.73 14.22 14.68
C TYR A 158 1.04 12.88 14.46
N THR A 159 -0.30 12.91 14.39
CA THR A 159 -1.15 11.76 14.12
C THR A 159 -2.20 12.09 13.05
N ARG A 160 -3.17 11.22 12.84
CA ARG A 160 -4.19 11.35 11.80
C ARG A 160 -5.53 11.79 12.36
N SER A 161 -6.20 12.75 11.68
CA SER A 161 -7.56 13.19 12.02
C SER A 161 -8.66 12.38 11.33
N ASP A 162 -8.35 11.73 10.21
CA ASP A 162 -9.26 10.82 9.50
C ASP A 162 -9.13 9.38 10.00
N ALA A 163 -10.13 8.55 9.72
CA ALA A 163 -10.07 7.11 10.00
C ALA A 163 -9.06 6.44 9.06
N ALA A 164 -7.80 6.42 9.48
CA ALA A 164 -6.65 6.08 8.66
C ALA A 164 -6.10 4.70 8.97
N GLY A 165 -5.92 3.88 7.93
CA GLY A 165 -5.25 2.59 8.10
C GLY A 165 -3.80 2.73 8.59
N ALA A 166 -3.09 3.83 8.26
CA ALA A 166 -1.75 4.10 8.76
C ALA A 166 -1.74 4.29 10.28
N ALA A 167 -2.67 5.10 10.81
CA ALA A 167 -2.82 5.34 12.25
C ALA A 167 -3.22 4.06 12.99
N GLU A 168 -4.21 3.32 12.46
CA GLU A 168 -4.62 2.04 13.05
C GLU A 168 -3.47 1.04 13.09
N THR A 169 -2.70 0.93 12.00
CA THR A 169 -1.55 0.02 11.94
C THR A 169 -0.42 0.43 12.89
N TRP A 170 -0.14 1.74 13.01
CA TRP A 170 0.86 2.25 13.95
C TRP A 170 0.44 2.00 15.40
N ALA A 171 -0.82 2.27 15.76
CA ALA A 171 -1.37 1.95 17.07
C ALA A 171 -1.35 0.45 17.37
N SER A 172 -1.70 -0.40 16.39
CA SER A 172 -1.67 -1.86 16.51
C SER A 172 -0.26 -2.41 16.79
N TYR A 173 0.80 -1.72 16.37
CA TYR A 173 2.17 -2.07 16.74
C TYR A 173 2.37 -2.08 18.26
N PHE A 174 1.62 -1.26 19.01
CA PHE A 174 1.61 -1.18 20.47
C PHE A 174 0.46 -1.98 21.11
N GLY A 175 -0.32 -2.71 20.33
CA GLY A 175 -1.53 -3.42 20.82
C GLY A 175 -2.69 -2.46 21.17
N LYS A 176 -2.75 -1.32 20.48
CA LYS A 176 -3.69 -0.22 20.69
C LYS A 176 -4.47 0.06 19.41
N LYS A 177 -5.43 1.01 19.48
CA LYS A 177 -6.26 1.49 18.36
C LYS A 177 -5.87 2.91 17.99
N GLN A 178 -6.32 3.36 16.81
CA GLN A 178 -6.05 4.71 16.35
C GLN A 178 -6.45 5.79 17.39
N GLU A 179 -7.57 5.60 18.09
CA GLU A 179 -8.10 6.54 19.08
C GLU A 179 -7.19 6.72 20.31
N ASP A 180 -6.28 5.77 20.54
CA ASP A 180 -5.32 5.83 21.65
C ASP A 180 -4.08 6.69 21.29
N LEU A 181 -3.91 7.07 20.02
CA LEU A 181 -2.76 7.86 19.57
C LEU A 181 -2.84 9.31 20.06
N GLN A 182 -1.77 9.76 20.70
CA GLN A 182 -1.58 11.14 21.12
C GLN A 182 -0.98 11.99 20.00
N GLY A 183 -1.18 13.31 20.05
CA GLY A 183 -0.55 14.28 19.15
C GLY A 183 -1.51 15.16 18.39
N VAL A 184 -0.95 16.02 17.55
CA VAL A 184 -1.71 16.93 16.67
C VAL A 184 -2.26 16.12 15.49
N ALA A 185 -3.57 16.14 15.34
CA ALA A 185 -4.28 15.41 14.32
C ALA A 185 -4.22 16.12 12.95
N VAL A 186 -3.72 15.44 11.92
CA VAL A 186 -3.54 15.98 10.56
C VAL A 186 -4.30 15.10 9.55
N PHE A 187 -4.94 15.72 8.58
CA PHE A 187 -5.72 15.03 7.57
C PHE A 187 -4.82 14.45 6.46
N GLY A 188 -4.99 13.17 6.18
CA GLY A 188 -4.38 12.47 5.05
C GLY A 188 -2.87 12.20 5.21
N ASP A 189 -2.38 11.19 4.48
CA ASP A 189 -0.94 10.85 4.46
C ASP A 189 -0.07 12.00 3.92
N PRO A 190 -0.46 12.72 2.83
CA PRO A 190 0.31 13.87 2.35
C PRO A 190 0.40 15.00 3.38
N GLY A 191 -0.70 15.27 4.10
CA GLY A 191 -0.74 16.30 5.13
C GLY A 191 0.17 15.96 6.31
N LEU A 192 0.14 14.71 6.78
CA LEU A 192 1.00 14.24 7.87
C LEU A 192 2.48 14.30 7.47
N ALA A 193 2.83 13.83 6.26
CA ALA A 193 4.20 13.93 5.75
C ALA A 193 4.68 15.40 5.70
N GLN A 194 3.84 16.31 5.21
CA GLN A 194 4.17 17.73 5.15
C GLN A 194 4.32 18.38 6.53
N ALA A 195 3.48 18.01 7.51
CA ALA A 195 3.57 18.54 8.88
C ALA A 195 4.91 18.13 9.50
N VAL A 196 5.29 16.86 9.41
CA VAL A 196 6.59 16.35 9.89
C VAL A 196 7.76 17.01 9.15
N GLN A 197 7.68 17.15 7.82
CA GLN A 197 8.72 17.75 6.99
C GLN A 197 9.07 19.17 7.45
N ARG A 198 8.08 19.96 7.81
CA ARG A 198 8.23 21.39 8.16
C ARG A 198 8.62 21.66 9.61
N ASP A 199 8.59 20.65 10.45
CA ASP A 199 8.86 20.79 11.88
C ASP A 199 10.13 20.01 12.29
N PRO A 200 11.25 20.70 12.58
CA PRO A 200 12.49 20.06 13.03
C PRO A 200 12.36 19.27 14.35
N SER A 201 11.36 19.60 15.20
CA SER A 201 11.04 18.86 16.43
C SER A 201 9.89 17.87 16.25
N GLY A 202 9.35 17.77 15.02
CA GLY A 202 8.23 16.91 14.68
C GLY A 202 8.58 15.45 14.63
N LEU A 203 7.68 14.60 15.13
CA LEU A 203 7.73 13.15 15.03
C LEU A 203 6.35 12.65 14.60
N GLY A 204 6.30 11.88 13.52
CA GLY A 204 5.08 11.28 12.98
C GLY A 204 5.31 9.87 12.48
N PHE A 205 4.39 9.39 11.64
CA PHE A 205 4.50 8.09 10.97
C PHE A 205 3.87 8.18 9.57
N ASN A 206 4.52 7.60 8.57
CA ASN A 206 4.08 7.68 7.18
C ASN A 206 4.22 6.34 6.45
N ASN A 207 3.42 6.14 5.41
CA ASN A 207 3.61 5.02 4.50
C ASN A 207 4.86 5.22 3.63
N ILE A 208 5.47 4.14 3.18
CA ILE A 208 6.75 4.12 2.42
C ILE A 208 6.75 5.14 1.28
N VAL A 209 5.68 5.16 0.46
CA VAL A 209 5.58 6.01 -0.75
C VAL A 209 5.53 7.52 -0.46
N TYR A 210 5.35 7.94 0.79
CA TYR A 210 5.39 9.34 1.19
C TYR A 210 6.73 9.79 1.78
N ILE A 211 7.65 8.85 1.98
CA ILE A 211 8.97 9.12 2.54
C ILE A 211 10.14 8.75 1.63
N TYR A 212 9.88 7.96 0.58
CA TYR A 212 10.89 7.62 -0.42
C TYR A 212 10.44 8.03 -1.83
N ASP A 213 11.39 8.53 -2.60
CA ASP A 213 11.23 8.79 -4.03
C ASP A 213 11.54 7.50 -4.80
N THR A 214 10.55 6.96 -5.49
CA THR A 214 10.65 5.68 -6.21
C THR A 214 11.52 5.74 -7.47
N LYS A 215 11.91 6.96 -7.93
CA LYS A 215 12.82 7.12 -9.08
C LYS A 215 14.28 7.07 -8.65
N THR A 216 14.57 7.62 -7.47
CA THR A 216 15.94 7.69 -6.93
C THR A 216 16.21 6.62 -5.88
N ASN A 217 15.18 5.93 -5.39
CA ASN A 217 15.19 4.99 -4.27
C ASN A 217 15.66 5.62 -2.93
N LYS A 218 15.75 6.93 -2.84
CA LYS A 218 16.22 7.67 -1.67
C LYS A 218 15.06 8.31 -0.91
N PRO A 219 15.25 8.69 0.37
CA PRO A 219 14.27 9.50 1.08
C PRO A 219 13.91 10.77 0.29
N THR A 220 12.62 11.11 0.25
CA THR A 220 12.16 12.36 -0.36
C THR A 220 12.73 13.57 0.39
N ASN A 221 12.88 14.70 -0.32
CA ASN A 221 13.38 15.93 0.31
C ASN A 221 12.52 16.32 1.52
N GLY A 222 13.21 16.54 2.63
CA GLY A 222 12.64 17.12 3.84
C GLY A 222 12.08 16.15 4.86
N ILE A 223 11.94 14.85 4.56
CA ILE A 223 11.46 13.84 5.53
C ILE A 223 12.37 12.59 5.49
N VAL A 224 12.59 11.97 6.65
CA VAL A 224 13.36 10.73 6.77
C VAL A 224 12.73 9.77 7.79
N ALA A 225 12.99 8.49 7.61
CA ALA A 225 12.60 7.47 8.58
C ALA A 225 13.35 7.63 9.91
N VAL A 226 12.72 7.24 11.00
CA VAL A 226 13.38 7.04 12.30
C VAL A 226 13.64 5.54 12.46
N PRO A 227 14.91 5.11 12.59
CA PRO A 227 15.21 3.69 12.79
C PRO A 227 14.63 3.16 14.09
N ILE A 228 14.13 1.92 14.06
CA ILE A 228 13.65 1.19 15.23
C ILE A 228 14.81 0.35 15.76
N ASP A 229 15.14 0.49 17.04
CA ASP A 229 16.01 -0.41 17.80
C ASP A 229 15.19 -1.67 18.13
N LEU A 230 15.34 -2.71 17.31
CA LEU A 230 14.52 -3.93 17.37
C LEU A 230 14.94 -4.87 18.51
N ASN A 231 16.25 -4.92 18.80
CA ASN A 231 16.80 -5.76 19.83
C ASN A 231 16.91 -5.08 21.21
N ASN A 232 16.55 -3.77 21.29
CA ASN A 232 16.51 -2.93 22.49
C ASN A 232 17.88 -2.69 23.16
N ASN A 233 18.98 -2.79 22.41
CA ASN A 233 20.33 -2.60 22.97
C ASN A 233 20.80 -1.13 23.01
N GLY A 234 20.03 -0.19 22.46
CA GLY A 234 20.36 1.24 22.42
C GLY A 234 21.33 1.62 21.30
N LYS A 235 21.50 0.76 20.30
CA LYS A 235 22.32 0.99 19.11
C LYS A 235 21.55 0.56 17.89
N LEU A 236 21.79 1.24 16.77
CA LEU A 236 21.33 0.79 15.48
C LEU A 236 22.36 -0.17 14.87
N ASP A 237 22.13 -1.45 15.03
CA ASP A 237 23.02 -2.47 14.49
C ASP A 237 22.94 -2.56 12.95
N PRO A 238 23.98 -3.07 12.26
CA PRO A 238 24.00 -3.13 10.80
C PRO A 238 22.81 -3.89 10.19
N ASP A 239 22.28 -4.89 10.87
CA ASP A 239 21.13 -5.68 10.41
C ASP A 239 19.77 -5.00 10.68
N GLU A 240 19.76 -3.92 11.45
CA GLU A 240 18.62 -3.03 11.71
C GLU A 240 18.65 -1.76 10.85
N ASN A 241 19.80 -1.43 10.25
CA ASN A 241 20.01 -0.22 9.47
C ASN A 241 19.65 -0.40 8.00
N PHE A 242 18.38 -0.48 7.70
CA PHE A 242 17.80 -0.67 6.36
C PHE A 242 16.96 0.53 5.90
N TYR A 243 17.17 1.72 6.46
CA TYR A 243 16.36 2.92 6.20
C TYR A 243 16.98 3.89 5.18
N ASN A 244 18.16 3.56 4.62
CA ASN A 244 18.90 4.47 3.74
C ASN A 244 18.34 4.57 2.33
N ASP A 245 17.61 3.55 1.90
CA ASP A 245 16.87 3.53 0.64
C ASP A 245 15.66 2.58 0.70
N ILE A 246 14.76 2.73 -0.26
CA ILE A 246 13.50 1.98 -0.31
C ILE A 246 13.73 0.48 -0.51
N ASP A 247 14.75 0.07 -1.28
CA ASP A 247 15.00 -1.34 -1.60
C ASP A 247 15.47 -2.11 -0.37
N GLN A 248 16.33 -1.50 0.47
CA GLN A 248 16.75 -2.07 1.75
C GLN A 248 15.57 -2.24 2.70
N LEU A 249 14.71 -1.22 2.79
CA LEU A 249 13.52 -1.29 3.63
C LEU A 249 12.54 -2.36 3.14
N ILE A 250 12.28 -2.44 1.84
CA ILE A 250 11.43 -3.48 1.23
C ILE A 250 12.01 -4.86 1.52
N ALA A 251 13.33 -5.05 1.37
CA ALA A 251 14.00 -6.32 1.67
C ALA A 251 13.85 -6.71 3.14
N ALA A 252 13.96 -5.75 4.07
CA ALA A 252 13.75 -5.97 5.50
C ALA A 252 12.30 -6.38 5.83
N ILE A 253 11.31 -5.80 5.15
CA ILE A 253 9.91 -6.17 5.31
C ILE A 253 9.63 -7.57 4.75
N VAL A 254 10.15 -7.88 3.57
CA VAL A 254 9.99 -9.19 2.92
C VAL A 254 10.63 -10.31 3.75
N SER A 255 11.80 -10.07 4.32
CA SER A 255 12.51 -11.04 5.18
C SER A 255 11.95 -11.14 6.60
N GLY A 256 10.99 -10.29 6.98
CA GLY A 256 10.41 -10.26 8.34
C GLY A 256 11.30 -9.57 9.38
N LYS A 257 12.39 -8.91 9.00
CA LYS A 257 13.21 -8.08 9.89
C LYS A 257 12.43 -6.85 10.37
N TYR A 258 11.75 -6.16 9.46
CA TYR A 258 10.82 -5.09 9.84
C TYR A 258 9.53 -5.69 10.41
N PRO A 259 9.04 -5.23 11.59
CA PRO A 259 7.91 -5.87 12.29
C PRO A 259 6.58 -5.75 11.52
N SER A 260 5.68 -6.71 11.78
CA SER A 260 4.33 -6.72 11.23
C SER A 260 3.31 -7.00 12.34
N PRO A 261 2.45 -6.03 12.78
CA PRO A 261 2.55 -4.62 12.36
C PRO A 261 3.87 -3.97 12.79
N PRO A 262 4.32 -2.87 12.17
CA PRO A 262 3.58 -1.96 11.27
C PRO A 262 3.68 -2.27 9.77
N ALA A 263 4.33 -3.36 9.33
CA ALA A 263 4.12 -3.88 7.98
C ALA A 263 2.73 -4.55 7.89
N ARG A 264 2.07 -4.40 6.72
CA ARG A 264 0.67 -4.82 6.54
C ARG A 264 0.33 -5.13 5.09
N ASP A 265 -0.72 -5.92 4.89
CA ASP A 265 -1.35 -6.03 3.58
C ASP A 265 -2.26 -4.84 3.29
N LEU A 266 -2.44 -4.57 2.00
CA LEU A 266 -3.36 -3.56 1.49
C LEU A 266 -4.44 -4.25 0.66
N TYR A 267 -5.69 -3.82 0.85
CA TYR A 267 -6.86 -4.53 0.36
C TYR A 267 -7.71 -3.67 -0.59
N PHE A 268 -8.17 -4.30 -1.65
CA PHE A 268 -9.39 -3.89 -2.31
C PHE A 268 -10.57 -4.62 -1.65
N VAL A 269 -11.57 -3.88 -1.29
CA VAL A 269 -12.77 -4.41 -0.63
C VAL A 269 -13.98 -4.18 -1.52
N THR A 270 -14.80 -5.21 -1.67
CA THR A 270 -16.09 -5.15 -2.35
C THR A 270 -17.21 -5.57 -1.40
N THR A 271 -18.47 -5.25 -1.72
CA THR A 271 -19.64 -5.78 -1.00
C THR A 271 -19.97 -7.16 -1.54
N GLY A 272 -19.61 -8.19 -0.79
CA GLY A 272 -19.67 -9.57 -1.25
C GLY A 272 -18.63 -9.88 -2.34
N LYS A 273 -18.66 -11.12 -2.87
CA LYS A 273 -17.79 -11.51 -4.00
C LYS A 273 -18.09 -10.63 -5.22
N PRO A 274 -17.07 -10.03 -5.88
CA PRO A 274 -17.29 -9.16 -7.03
C PRO A 274 -18.01 -9.92 -8.15
N ASN A 275 -19.13 -9.41 -8.62
CA ASN A 275 -19.96 -9.97 -9.68
C ASN A 275 -19.99 -9.10 -10.95
N ASN A 276 -19.69 -7.80 -10.85
CA ASN A 276 -19.55 -6.91 -11.98
C ASN A 276 -18.37 -7.32 -12.86
N ALA A 277 -18.57 -7.55 -14.14
CA ALA A 277 -17.56 -8.06 -15.08
C ALA A 277 -16.33 -7.13 -15.17
N VAL A 278 -16.55 -5.81 -15.18
CA VAL A 278 -15.48 -4.81 -15.30
C VAL A 278 -14.66 -4.76 -14.00
N VAL A 279 -15.31 -4.76 -12.84
CA VAL A 279 -14.65 -4.81 -11.53
C VAL A 279 -13.83 -6.10 -11.39
N LYS A 280 -14.41 -7.25 -11.76
CA LYS A 280 -13.67 -8.55 -11.77
C LYS A 280 -12.45 -8.51 -12.67
N ALA A 281 -12.60 -7.98 -13.88
CA ALA A 281 -11.49 -7.89 -14.83
C ALA A 281 -10.36 -6.99 -14.30
N PHE A 282 -10.71 -5.85 -13.72
CA PHE A 282 -9.74 -4.93 -13.13
C PHE A 282 -9.00 -5.57 -11.94
N ILE A 283 -9.70 -6.21 -11.00
CA ILE A 283 -9.07 -6.90 -9.88
C ILE A 283 -8.20 -8.07 -10.36
N LYS A 284 -8.64 -8.87 -11.34
CA LYS A 284 -7.83 -9.92 -11.95
C LYS A 284 -6.55 -9.37 -12.58
N TYR A 285 -6.67 -8.29 -13.36
CA TYR A 285 -5.52 -7.60 -13.93
C TYR A 285 -4.51 -7.18 -12.85
N ILE A 286 -4.97 -6.58 -11.76
CA ILE A 286 -4.11 -6.16 -10.64
C ILE A 286 -3.37 -7.35 -10.02
N LEU A 287 -4.06 -8.49 -9.84
CA LEU A 287 -3.49 -9.70 -9.24
C LEU A 287 -2.58 -10.49 -10.20
N THR A 288 -2.55 -10.14 -11.48
CA THR A 288 -1.73 -10.78 -12.52
C THR A 288 -0.76 -9.79 -13.16
N ASP A 289 -1.08 -9.23 -14.31
CA ASP A 289 -0.20 -8.35 -15.08
C ASP A 289 0.15 -7.04 -14.36
N GLY A 290 -0.76 -6.56 -13.53
CA GLY A 290 -0.59 -5.37 -12.69
C GLY A 290 0.50 -5.50 -11.64
N GLN A 291 0.86 -6.74 -11.24
CA GLN A 291 1.90 -6.98 -10.24
C GLN A 291 3.30 -6.53 -10.69
N LYS A 292 3.54 -6.38 -11.99
CA LYS A 292 4.83 -5.86 -12.50
C LYS A 292 5.12 -4.43 -12.05
N PHE A 293 4.08 -3.63 -11.78
CA PHE A 293 4.22 -2.23 -11.36
C PHE A 293 4.41 -2.04 -9.85
N VAL A 294 4.20 -3.09 -9.04
CA VAL A 294 4.16 -2.99 -7.57
C VAL A 294 5.48 -2.48 -6.99
N THR A 295 6.61 -3.08 -7.37
CA THR A 295 7.92 -2.70 -6.84
C THR A 295 8.34 -1.31 -7.34
N GLU A 296 8.14 -1.04 -8.65
CA GLU A 296 8.44 0.27 -9.24
C GLU A 296 7.66 1.42 -8.58
N ALA A 297 6.43 1.13 -8.13
CA ALA A 297 5.61 2.10 -7.42
C ALA A 297 5.93 2.22 -5.91
N GLY A 298 6.95 1.51 -5.41
CA GLY A 298 7.38 1.58 -4.00
C GLY A 298 6.60 0.69 -3.04
N TYR A 299 5.91 -0.33 -3.56
CA TYR A 299 5.16 -1.29 -2.77
C TYR A 299 5.82 -2.69 -2.78
N ILE A 300 5.31 -3.57 -1.93
CA ILE A 300 5.83 -4.92 -1.75
C ILE A 300 4.86 -5.92 -2.40
N LYS A 301 5.40 -6.77 -3.31
CA LYS A 301 4.63 -7.85 -3.92
C LYS A 301 4.16 -8.86 -2.85
N LEU A 302 2.95 -9.36 -3.02
CA LEU A 302 2.49 -10.52 -2.27
C LEU A 302 3.25 -11.78 -2.71
N SER A 303 3.35 -12.79 -1.84
CA SER A 303 3.91 -14.09 -2.24
C SER A 303 3.08 -14.74 -3.36
N LYS A 304 3.70 -15.62 -4.14
CA LYS A 304 3.00 -16.35 -5.21
C LYS A 304 1.79 -17.13 -4.68
N GLU A 305 1.94 -17.78 -3.52
CA GLU A 305 0.85 -18.50 -2.87
C GLU A 305 -0.30 -17.56 -2.52
N LYS A 306 0.02 -16.38 -1.94
CA LYS A 306 -1.00 -15.39 -1.58
C LYS A 306 -1.70 -14.84 -2.82
N LEU A 307 -0.97 -14.47 -3.87
CA LEU A 307 -1.56 -14.04 -5.14
C LEU A 307 -2.48 -15.09 -5.74
N THR A 308 -2.08 -16.38 -5.71
CA THR A 308 -2.91 -17.50 -6.20
C THR A 308 -4.21 -17.63 -5.38
N LYS A 309 -4.11 -17.51 -4.06
CA LYS A 309 -5.27 -17.51 -3.15
C LYS A 309 -6.21 -16.33 -3.43
N GLU A 310 -5.67 -15.13 -3.53
CA GLU A 310 -6.46 -13.92 -3.79
C GLU A 310 -7.12 -13.96 -5.18
N LEU A 311 -6.40 -14.43 -6.19
CA LEU A 311 -6.95 -14.63 -7.53
C LEU A 311 -8.10 -15.67 -7.53
N GLY A 312 -8.01 -16.70 -6.68
CA GLY A 312 -9.08 -17.68 -6.46
C GLY A 312 -10.39 -17.05 -5.96
N LYS A 313 -10.30 -15.98 -5.19
CA LYS A 313 -11.49 -15.26 -4.68
C LYS A 313 -12.31 -14.58 -5.80
N VAL A 314 -11.66 -14.21 -6.92
CA VAL A 314 -12.28 -13.46 -8.03
C VAL A 314 -12.56 -14.29 -9.30
N LYS A 315 -12.36 -15.60 -9.22
CA LYS A 315 -12.73 -16.55 -10.28
C LYS A 315 -14.24 -16.78 -10.38
#